data_4c1176e7420fb1cfdf670f5eb85a223b
#
_entry.id   4c1176e7420fb1cfdf670f5eb85a223b
#
_cell.length_a   1.000
_cell.length_b   1.000
_cell.length_c   1.000
_cell.angle_alpha   90.00
_cell.angle_beta   90.00
_cell.angle_gamma   90.00
#
_symmetry.space_group_name_H-M   'P 1'
#
loop_
_entity.id
_entity.type
_entity.pdbx_description
1 polymer ?
#
loop_
_entity_poly.entity_id
_entity_poly.type
_entity_poly.pdbx_seq_one_letter_code
_entity_poly.pdbx_strand_id
1 'polypeptide(L)'
;PHGFVDPEKEHLKKLYKSDCNIVKKIRQHHSTFTSTTKRVYNNKCPYCTLSEPDTIEHILPKDKYPEFAIHLYNLIPCCSKCNRHKSEAVRDHYGLPYTINFYYHDPECCHFFFFFCIIDPNRCPSFKYKLTFPQGADPILTAIITNHFNRLHFIERYNEEVLMSYTVTESTIKSACGGKTLNDALQYLKNYLSIIKNDYGLNHHHVAMIRCMIG
;
A
#
# COMPACT_ATOMS: atom_id res chain seq x y z
N PRO A 1 -22.98 -12.69 12.45
CA PRO A 1 -23.95 -13.04 11.44
C PRO A 1 -25.17 -12.19 11.67
N HIS A 2 -25.38 -11.25 10.77
CA HIS A 2 -26.49 -10.34 10.80
C HIS A 2 -27.75 -11.07 10.34
N GLY A 3 -28.89 -10.85 11.02
CA GLY A 3 -30.12 -11.60 10.82
C GLY A 3 -30.91 -11.27 9.55
N PHE A 4 -30.25 -10.78 8.48
CA PHE A 4 -30.91 -10.56 7.20
C PHE A 4 -31.23 -11.89 6.51
N VAL A 5 -32.50 -12.06 6.17
CA VAL A 5 -32.98 -13.20 5.36
C VAL A 5 -32.68 -12.99 3.88
N ASP A 6 -32.66 -14.06 3.09
CA ASP A 6 -32.18 -14.05 1.72
C ASP A 6 -32.74 -12.94 0.81
N PRO A 7 -34.05 -12.61 0.75
CA PRO A 7 -34.52 -11.57 -0.15
C PRO A 7 -34.02 -10.17 0.25
N GLU A 8 -33.87 -9.87 1.55
CA GLU A 8 -33.37 -8.56 2.06
C GLU A 8 -31.88 -8.43 1.76
N LYS A 9 -31.13 -9.50 2.00
CA LYS A 9 -29.69 -9.57 1.70
C LYS A 9 -29.42 -9.32 0.23
N GLU A 10 -30.13 -10.00 -0.65
CA GLU A 10 -29.97 -9.82 -2.10
C GLU A 10 -30.39 -8.42 -2.57
N HIS A 11 -31.41 -7.84 -1.94
CA HIS A 11 -31.79 -6.46 -2.22
C HIS A 11 -30.68 -5.47 -1.86
N LEU A 12 -30.10 -5.57 -0.66
CA LEU A 12 -28.98 -4.73 -0.22
C LEU A 12 -27.75 -4.89 -1.12
N LYS A 13 -27.40 -6.12 -1.50
CA LYS A 13 -26.29 -6.39 -2.43
C LYS A 13 -26.52 -5.78 -3.81
N LYS A 14 -27.77 -5.78 -4.30
CA LYS A 14 -28.13 -5.17 -5.59
C LYS A 14 -27.97 -3.65 -5.61
N LEU A 15 -27.95 -2.98 -4.45
CA LEU A 15 -27.64 -1.55 -4.38
C LEU A 15 -26.21 -1.26 -4.86
N TYR A 16 -25.28 -2.20 -4.68
CA TYR A 16 -23.94 -2.14 -5.24
C TYR A 16 -23.94 -2.69 -6.67
N LYS A 17 -24.37 -1.87 -7.61
CA LYS A 17 -24.20 -2.13 -9.03
C LYS A 17 -22.98 -1.37 -9.54
N SER A 18 -22.32 -1.92 -10.55
CA SER A 18 -21.16 -1.27 -11.18
C SER A 18 -21.47 0.12 -11.76
N ASP A 19 -22.74 0.39 -12.03
CA ASP A 19 -23.26 1.64 -12.60
C ASP A 19 -23.96 2.56 -11.57
N CYS A 20 -24.03 2.16 -10.29
CA CYS A 20 -24.64 3.02 -9.27
C CYS A 20 -23.82 4.32 -9.08
N ASN A 21 -24.49 5.41 -8.75
CA ASN A 21 -23.85 6.74 -8.68
C ASN A 21 -22.68 6.82 -7.70
N ILE A 22 -22.74 6.08 -6.59
CA ILE A 22 -21.66 6.10 -5.59
C ILE A 22 -20.41 5.40 -6.15
N VAL A 23 -20.58 4.28 -6.82
CA VAL A 23 -19.47 3.53 -7.46
C VAL A 23 -18.85 4.36 -8.59
N LYS A 24 -19.68 5.02 -9.41
CA LYS A 24 -19.20 5.94 -10.45
C LYS A 24 -18.38 7.08 -9.86
N LYS A 25 -18.86 7.73 -8.80
CA LYS A 25 -18.13 8.81 -8.11
C LYS A 25 -16.80 8.32 -7.54
N ILE A 26 -16.78 7.17 -6.87
CA ILE A 26 -15.54 6.60 -6.34
C ILE A 26 -14.54 6.33 -7.47
N ARG A 27 -14.99 5.76 -8.59
CA ARG A 27 -14.14 5.52 -9.77
C ARG A 27 -13.63 6.81 -10.41
N GLN A 28 -14.45 7.84 -10.48
CA GLN A 28 -14.04 9.14 -11.01
C GLN A 28 -13.01 9.84 -10.14
N HIS A 29 -13.04 9.61 -8.84
CA HIS A 29 -12.15 10.23 -7.85
C HIS A 29 -11.06 9.28 -7.32
N HIS A 30 -10.88 8.09 -7.91
CA HIS A 30 -9.88 7.14 -7.43
C HIS A 30 -8.45 7.69 -7.54
N SER A 31 -8.17 8.53 -8.53
CA SER A 31 -6.88 9.20 -8.71
C SER A 31 -6.56 10.20 -7.61
N THR A 32 -7.58 10.69 -6.92
CA THR A 32 -7.48 11.67 -5.82
C THR A 32 -7.88 11.09 -4.48
N PHE A 33 -7.91 9.73 -4.36
CA PHE A 33 -8.21 9.09 -3.09
C PHE A 33 -7.26 9.62 -2.00
N THR A 34 -7.86 10.11 -0.92
CA THR A 34 -7.12 10.69 0.19
C THR A 34 -7.38 9.87 1.45
N SER A 35 -6.33 9.39 2.10
CA SER A 35 -6.40 8.71 3.39
C SER A 35 -6.71 9.67 4.54
N THR A 36 -6.91 9.15 5.75
CA THR A 36 -7.04 9.95 6.99
C THR A 36 -5.86 10.89 7.23
N THR A 37 -4.67 10.50 6.76
CA THR A 37 -3.45 11.33 6.83
C THR A 37 -3.38 12.40 5.74
N LYS A 38 -4.45 12.59 4.99
CA LYS A 38 -4.53 13.50 3.82
C LYS A 38 -3.56 13.13 2.69
N ARG A 39 -3.06 11.91 2.68
CA ARG A 39 -2.20 11.41 1.62
C ARG A 39 -3.02 11.14 0.36
N VAL A 40 -2.61 11.72 -0.74
CA VAL A 40 -3.17 11.49 -2.08
C VAL A 40 -2.41 10.37 -2.76
N TYR A 41 -3.12 9.38 -3.28
CA TYR A 41 -2.50 8.20 -3.89
C TYR A 41 -2.24 8.33 -5.40
N ASN A 42 -2.46 9.50 -6.00
CA ASN A 42 -2.06 9.85 -7.37
C ASN A 42 -2.28 8.72 -8.40
N ASN A 43 -3.50 8.22 -8.50
CA ASN A 43 -3.86 7.09 -9.37
C ASN A 43 -3.12 5.77 -9.07
N LYS A 44 -2.68 5.57 -7.83
CA LYS A 44 -2.11 4.30 -7.39
C LYS A 44 -3.02 3.60 -6.40
N CYS A 45 -3.00 2.28 -6.44
CA CYS A 45 -3.71 1.45 -5.47
C CYS A 45 -3.23 1.80 -4.05
N PRO A 46 -4.08 2.27 -3.13
CA PRO A 46 -3.65 2.66 -1.79
C PRO A 46 -3.09 1.48 -0.97
N TYR A 47 -3.45 0.25 -1.33
CA TYR A 47 -2.90 -0.92 -0.68
C TYR A 47 -1.44 -1.16 -1.06
N CYS A 48 -1.12 -1.32 -2.34
CA CYS A 48 0.22 -1.73 -2.77
C CYS A 48 1.07 -0.61 -3.38
N THR A 49 0.50 0.50 -3.78
CA THR A 49 1.18 1.60 -4.49
C THR A 49 1.90 1.23 -5.80
N LEU A 50 1.82 -0.04 -6.24
CA LEU A 50 2.45 -0.55 -7.46
C LEU A 50 1.60 -0.30 -8.71
N SER A 51 0.34 -0.67 -8.65
CA SER A 51 -0.57 -0.69 -9.80
C SER A 51 -1.62 0.42 -9.69
N GLU A 52 -2.28 0.72 -10.80
CA GLU A 52 -3.47 1.56 -10.79
C GLU A 52 -4.67 0.82 -10.19
N PRO A 53 -5.61 1.52 -9.55
CA PRO A 53 -6.84 0.92 -9.05
C PRO A 53 -7.81 0.67 -10.22
N ASP A 54 -8.16 -0.56 -10.46
CA ASP A 54 -9.09 -1.02 -11.51
C ASP A 54 -10.38 -1.61 -10.92
N THR A 55 -10.43 -1.81 -9.60
CA THR A 55 -11.59 -2.33 -8.87
C THR A 55 -11.94 -1.46 -7.66
N ILE A 56 -13.07 -1.78 -7.04
CA ILE A 56 -13.44 -1.25 -5.72
C ILE A 56 -13.56 -2.43 -4.76
N GLU A 57 -12.77 -2.38 -3.70
CA GLU A 57 -12.75 -3.36 -2.62
C GLU A 57 -13.79 -3.03 -1.57
N HIS A 58 -14.44 -4.04 -1.05
CA HIS A 58 -15.27 -3.97 0.16
C HIS A 58 -14.47 -4.42 1.37
N ILE A 59 -14.11 -3.51 2.25
CA ILE A 59 -13.36 -3.82 3.49
C ILE A 59 -14.10 -4.90 4.28
N LEU A 60 -15.40 -4.70 4.50
CA LEU A 60 -16.35 -5.72 4.96
C LEU A 60 -17.05 -6.32 3.73
N PRO A 61 -16.83 -7.60 3.39
CA PRO A 61 -17.38 -8.21 2.19
C PRO A 61 -18.90 -8.12 2.14
N LYS A 62 -19.45 -7.63 1.03
CA LYS A 62 -20.91 -7.44 0.84
C LYS A 62 -21.74 -8.72 0.99
N ASP A 63 -21.12 -9.88 0.78
CA ASP A 63 -21.77 -11.18 0.92
C ASP A 63 -21.97 -11.58 2.39
N LYS A 64 -21.15 -11.04 3.29
CA LYS A 64 -21.26 -11.25 4.73
C LYS A 64 -21.88 -10.05 5.47
N TYR A 65 -21.73 -8.86 4.91
CA TYR A 65 -22.15 -7.58 5.47
C TYR A 65 -22.89 -6.74 4.43
N PRO A 66 -24.06 -7.20 3.95
CA PRO A 66 -24.79 -6.57 2.85
C PRO A 66 -25.22 -5.12 3.16
N GLU A 67 -25.42 -4.78 4.43
CA GLU A 67 -25.78 -3.45 4.92
C GLU A 67 -24.67 -2.41 4.64
N PHE A 68 -23.44 -2.84 4.47
CA PHE A 68 -22.30 -1.98 4.12
C PHE A 68 -21.93 -2.00 2.64
N ALA A 69 -22.76 -2.65 1.78
CA ALA A 69 -22.43 -2.82 0.37
C ALA A 69 -22.18 -1.51 -0.39
N ILE A 70 -22.82 -0.42 0.02
CA ILE A 70 -22.65 0.91 -0.59
C ILE A 70 -22.16 1.96 0.42
N HIS A 71 -21.70 1.54 1.58
CA HIS A 71 -21.19 2.47 2.60
C HIS A 71 -19.83 3.01 2.17
N LEU A 72 -19.70 4.34 2.10
CA LEU A 72 -18.51 5.01 1.54
C LEU A 72 -17.19 4.55 2.21
N TYR A 73 -17.16 4.51 3.54
CA TYR A 73 -15.96 4.08 4.30
C TYR A 73 -15.70 2.57 4.27
N ASN A 74 -16.56 1.82 3.59
CA ASN A 74 -16.37 0.41 3.28
C ASN A 74 -15.78 0.17 1.88
N LEU A 75 -15.70 1.20 1.05
CA LEU A 75 -15.33 1.11 -0.35
C LEU A 75 -13.98 1.79 -0.60
N ILE A 76 -12.98 1.01 -0.98
CA ILE A 76 -11.64 1.51 -1.32
C ILE A 76 -11.32 1.19 -2.77
N PRO A 77 -10.94 2.20 -3.60
CA PRO A 77 -10.42 1.91 -4.92
C PRO A 77 -9.09 1.16 -4.79
N CYS A 78 -8.98 0.00 -5.42
CA CYS A 78 -7.75 -0.80 -5.35
C CYS A 78 -7.51 -1.59 -6.64
N CYS A 79 -6.31 -2.15 -6.81
CA CYS A 79 -6.05 -3.02 -7.94
C CYS A 79 -6.65 -4.41 -7.75
N SER A 80 -7.01 -5.07 -8.84
CA SER A 80 -7.60 -6.41 -8.86
C SER A 80 -6.72 -7.46 -8.16
N LYS A 81 -5.39 -7.31 -8.21
CA LYS A 81 -4.46 -8.20 -7.50
C LYS A 81 -4.63 -8.09 -5.98
N CYS A 82 -4.69 -6.87 -5.44
CA CYS A 82 -4.94 -6.66 -4.00
C CYS A 82 -6.33 -7.12 -3.57
N ASN A 83 -7.35 -6.81 -4.36
CA ASN A 83 -8.73 -7.25 -4.12
C ASN A 83 -8.81 -8.78 -4.01
N ARG A 84 -8.22 -9.50 -4.96
CA ARG A 84 -8.19 -10.97 -4.98
C ARG A 84 -7.44 -11.56 -3.79
N HIS A 85 -6.29 -10.99 -3.41
CA HIS A 85 -5.53 -11.47 -2.25
C HIS A 85 -6.27 -11.24 -0.93
N LYS A 86 -6.94 -10.09 -0.78
CA LYS A 86 -7.76 -9.84 0.40
C LYS A 86 -8.94 -10.81 0.46
N SER A 87 -9.65 -11.01 -0.67
CA SER A 87 -10.82 -11.90 -0.75
C SER A 87 -11.86 -11.52 0.33
N GLU A 88 -12.55 -12.48 0.93
CA GLU A 88 -13.55 -12.27 1.97
C GLU A 88 -12.97 -12.24 3.40
N ALA A 89 -11.65 -12.20 3.54
CA ALA A 89 -11.01 -12.16 4.83
C ALA A 89 -11.21 -10.79 5.51
N VAL A 90 -11.68 -10.80 6.74
CA VAL A 90 -11.95 -9.58 7.52
C VAL A 90 -11.02 -9.51 8.73
N ARG A 91 -10.98 -10.58 9.54
CA ARG A 91 -10.25 -10.62 10.80
C ARG A 91 -9.51 -11.95 10.94
N ASP A 92 -8.37 -11.90 11.62
CA ASP A 92 -7.62 -13.09 12.02
C ASP A 92 -8.26 -13.78 13.24
N HIS A 93 -7.61 -14.82 13.74
CA HIS A 93 -8.08 -15.60 14.90
C HIS A 93 -8.02 -14.84 16.22
N TYR A 94 -7.28 -13.73 16.29
CA TYR A 94 -7.28 -12.81 17.44
C TYR A 94 -8.31 -11.68 17.30
N GLY A 95 -9.09 -11.66 16.22
CA GLY A 95 -10.09 -10.63 15.95
C GLY A 95 -9.51 -9.34 15.33
N LEU A 96 -8.22 -9.32 14.98
CA LEU A 96 -7.57 -8.16 14.37
C LEU A 96 -7.83 -8.11 12.85
N PRO A 97 -7.98 -6.92 12.25
CA PRO A 97 -8.18 -6.78 10.82
C PRO A 97 -7.05 -7.41 10.00
N TYR A 98 -7.39 -8.11 8.91
CA TYR A 98 -6.41 -8.58 7.93
C TYR A 98 -5.86 -7.47 7.04
N THR A 99 -6.56 -6.34 6.94
CA THR A 99 -6.12 -5.24 6.09
C THR A 99 -6.29 -3.89 6.79
N ILE A 100 -5.38 -2.97 6.46
CA ILE A 100 -5.50 -1.57 6.89
C ILE A 100 -6.76 -0.97 6.25
N ASN A 101 -7.56 -0.30 7.07
CA ASN A 101 -8.59 0.60 6.59
C ASN A 101 -8.04 2.03 6.64
N PHE A 102 -7.69 2.58 5.48
CA PHE A 102 -7.08 3.92 5.36
C PHE A 102 -8.00 5.07 5.75
N TYR A 103 -9.26 4.82 6.05
CA TYR A 103 -10.18 5.81 6.62
C TYR A 103 -10.03 5.93 8.14
N TYR A 104 -9.47 4.90 8.82
CA TYR A 104 -9.41 4.83 10.28
C TYR A 104 -8.01 4.59 10.83
N HIS A 105 -7.12 3.95 10.07
CA HIS A 105 -5.77 3.65 10.49
C HIS A 105 -4.76 4.59 9.84
N ASP A 106 -3.81 5.05 10.62
CA ASP A 106 -2.66 5.80 10.13
C ASP A 106 -1.40 4.91 10.13
N PRO A 107 -1.03 4.30 9.00
CA PRO A 107 0.18 3.50 8.91
C PRO A 107 1.46 4.37 8.86
N GLU A 108 1.33 5.69 8.73
CA GLU A 108 2.50 6.60 8.63
C GLU A 108 2.96 7.12 10.00
N CYS A 109 2.34 6.68 11.10
CA CYS A 109 2.67 7.10 12.46
C CYS A 109 4.10 6.70 12.88
N CYS A 110 4.69 5.67 12.27
CA CYS A 110 6.06 5.26 12.50
C CYS A 110 6.70 4.63 11.24
N HIS A 111 8.04 4.63 11.22
CA HIS A 111 8.78 3.97 10.15
C HIS A 111 8.90 2.47 10.46
N PHE A 112 8.36 1.63 9.61
CA PHE A 112 8.36 0.18 9.79
C PHE A 112 8.81 -0.60 8.54
N PHE A 113 9.01 0.07 7.40
CA PHE A 113 9.32 -0.60 6.15
C PHE A 113 10.73 -0.25 5.69
N PHE A 114 11.57 -1.26 5.59
CA PHE A 114 12.99 -1.15 5.29
C PHE A 114 13.36 -1.92 4.03
N PHE A 115 14.39 -1.42 3.37
CA PHE A 115 15.03 -2.04 2.24
C PHE A 115 16.47 -2.36 2.61
N PHE A 116 16.95 -3.52 2.18
CA PHE A 116 18.32 -3.97 2.42
C PHE A 116 18.97 -4.38 1.10
N CYS A 117 20.18 -3.89 0.88
CA CYS A 117 21.05 -4.35 -0.18
C CYS A 117 22.15 -5.21 0.46
N ILE A 118 22.22 -6.47 0.06
CA ILE A 118 23.28 -7.38 0.48
C ILE A 118 24.23 -7.49 -0.69
N ILE A 119 25.43 -6.92 -0.55
CA ILE A 119 26.48 -6.99 -1.55
C ILE A 119 27.36 -8.21 -1.22
N ASP A 120 27.26 -9.25 -2.04
CA ASP A 120 28.24 -10.33 -2.03
C ASP A 120 29.35 -9.92 -3.01
N PRO A 121 30.64 -9.87 -2.60
CA PRO A 121 31.75 -9.49 -3.48
C PRO A 121 31.87 -10.33 -4.77
N ASN A 122 31.31 -11.54 -4.76
CA ASN A 122 31.40 -12.50 -5.87
C ASN A 122 30.06 -12.69 -6.62
N ARG A 123 29.02 -11.93 -6.29
CA ARG A 123 27.66 -12.08 -6.85
C ARG A 123 27.00 -10.73 -7.13
N CYS A 124 25.97 -10.76 -7.96
CA CYS A 124 25.11 -9.61 -8.13
C CYS A 124 24.48 -9.18 -6.80
N PRO A 125 24.27 -7.86 -6.58
CA PRO A 125 23.64 -7.37 -5.38
C PRO A 125 22.26 -8.01 -5.19
N SER A 126 21.96 -8.46 -3.98
CA SER A 126 20.67 -9.01 -3.58
C SER A 126 19.90 -7.95 -2.79
N PHE A 127 18.66 -7.71 -3.18
CA PHE A 127 17.79 -6.73 -2.57
C PHE A 127 16.65 -7.40 -1.82
N LYS A 128 16.32 -6.90 -0.63
CA LYS A 128 15.20 -7.41 0.17
C LYS A 128 14.48 -6.30 0.90
N TYR A 129 13.15 -6.37 0.90
CA TYR A 129 12.30 -5.58 1.78
C TYR A 129 11.97 -6.36 3.06
N LYS A 130 11.86 -5.65 4.15
CA LYS A 130 11.53 -6.23 5.47
C LYS A 130 10.66 -5.28 6.28
N LEU A 131 9.74 -5.84 7.07
CA LEU A 131 9.06 -5.13 8.13
C LEU A 131 9.89 -5.20 9.41
N THR A 132 10.07 -4.05 10.05
CA THR A 132 10.71 -3.93 11.37
C THR A 132 10.09 -2.76 12.08
N PHE A 133 9.63 -2.95 13.29
CA PHE A 133 8.94 -1.92 14.04
C PHE A 133 9.86 -1.33 15.11
N PRO A 134 9.76 -0.01 15.40
CA PRO A 134 10.54 0.61 16.45
C PRO A 134 10.11 0.09 17.83
N GLN A 135 11.02 0.15 18.79
CA GLN A 135 10.70 -0.17 20.18
C GLN A 135 9.58 0.75 20.69
N GLY A 136 8.57 0.19 21.34
CA GLY A 136 7.42 0.94 21.85
C GLY A 136 6.34 1.25 20.80
N ALA A 137 6.46 0.70 19.58
CA ALA A 137 5.36 0.78 18.60
C ALA A 137 4.08 0.14 19.16
N ASP A 138 2.93 0.71 18.81
CA ASP A 138 1.63 0.17 19.21
C ASP A 138 1.48 -1.29 18.72
N PRO A 139 1.33 -2.26 19.62
CA PRO A 139 1.27 -3.68 19.26
C PRO A 139 0.06 -4.02 18.40
N ILE A 140 -1.08 -3.33 18.58
CA ILE A 140 -2.29 -3.56 17.78
C ILE A 140 -2.06 -3.08 16.36
N LEU A 141 -1.57 -1.86 16.18
CA LEU A 141 -1.27 -1.32 14.86
C LEU A 141 -0.17 -2.13 14.15
N THR A 142 0.86 -2.55 14.89
CA THR A 142 1.93 -3.42 14.39
C THR A 142 1.38 -4.74 13.85
N ALA A 143 0.46 -5.37 14.58
CA ALA A 143 -0.19 -6.60 14.15
C ALA A 143 -1.07 -6.39 12.92
N ILE A 144 -1.84 -5.30 12.86
CA ILE A 144 -2.67 -4.95 11.69
C ILE A 144 -1.80 -4.70 10.44
N ILE A 145 -0.68 -3.99 10.57
CA ILE A 145 0.27 -3.76 9.47
C ILE A 145 0.87 -5.10 9.02
N THR A 146 1.30 -5.94 9.96
CA THR A 146 1.85 -7.27 9.66
C THR A 146 0.83 -8.14 8.92
N ASN A 147 -0.41 -8.19 9.40
CA ASN A 147 -1.51 -8.89 8.75
C ASN A 147 -1.73 -8.39 7.32
N HIS A 148 -1.73 -7.07 7.13
CA HIS A 148 -1.91 -6.43 5.83
C HIS A 148 -0.82 -6.82 4.82
N PHE A 149 0.44 -6.77 5.24
CA PHE A 149 1.57 -7.13 4.39
C PHE A 149 1.55 -8.63 4.03
N ASN A 150 1.31 -9.49 5.01
CA ASN A 150 1.24 -10.94 4.80
C ASN A 150 0.04 -11.32 3.93
N ARG A 151 -1.15 -10.76 4.21
CA ARG A 151 -2.37 -11.09 3.47
C ARG A 151 -2.29 -10.69 2.00
N LEU A 152 -1.65 -9.58 1.70
CA LEU A 152 -1.54 -9.04 0.35
C LEU A 152 -0.21 -9.40 -0.34
N HIS A 153 0.63 -10.22 0.31
CA HIS A 153 1.92 -10.70 -0.20
C HIS A 153 2.83 -9.56 -0.64
N PHE A 154 2.92 -8.47 0.16
CA PHE A 154 3.64 -7.29 -0.28
C PHE A 154 5.14 -7.49 -0.35
N ILE A 155 5.74 -8.18 0.61
CA ILE A 155 7.20 -8.39 0.62
C ILE A 155 7.63 -9.12 -0.64
N GLU A 156 6.93 -10.20 -1.01
CA GLU A 156 7.20 -10.98 -2.22
C GLU A 156 7.03 -10.11 -3.47
N ARG A 157 5.92 -9.39 -3.55
CA ARG A 157 5.58 -8.54 -4.70
C ARG A 157 6.55 -7.37 -4.88
N TYR A 158 7.01 -6.75 -3.79
CA TYR A 158 8.03 -5.70 -3.87
C TYR A 158 9.41 -6.26 -4.25
N ASN A 159 9.75 -7.47 -3.78
CA ASN A 159 10.99 -8.12 -4.15
C ASN A 159 11.03 -8.56 -5.63
N GLU A 160 9.88 -8.88 -6.22
CA GLU A 160 9.76 -9.14 -7.67
C GLU A 160 10.06 -7.87 -8.51
N GLU A 161 9.63 -6.71 -8.05
CA GLU A 161 9.75 -5.42 -8.77
C GLU A 161 11.06 -4.68 -8.48
N VAL A 162 11.78 -5.08 -7.45
CA VAL A 162 12.88 -4.29 -6.86
C VAL A 162 14.03 -4.06 -7.81
N LEU A 163 14.44 -5.06 -8.58
CA LEU A 163 15.62 -4.97 -9.45
C LEU A 163 15.40 -3.92 -10.54
N MET A 164 14.22 -3.88 -11.13
CA MET A 164 13.87 -2.89 -12.15
C MET A 164 13.86 -1.48 -11.54
N SER A 165 13.21 -1.29 -10.41
CA SER A 165 13.14 -0.01 -9.69
C SER A 165 14.53 0.50 -9.30
N TYR A 166 15.40 -0.38 -8.82
CA TYR A 166 16.79 -0.06 -8.47
C TYR A 166 17.58 0.36 -9.71
N THR A 167 17.53 -0.43 -10.79
CA THR A 167 18.28 -0.15 -12.03
C THR A 167 17.88 1.18 -12.65
N VAL A 168 16.58 1.49 -12.70
CA VAL A 168 16.08 2.79 -13.18
C VAL A 168 16.59 3.93 -12.31
N THR A 169 16.51 3.77 -10.99
CA THR A 169 16.99 4.80 -10.04
C THR A 169 18.50 5.01 -10.15
N GLU A 170 19.27 3.94 -10.20
CA GLU A 170 20.73 4.01 -10.38
C GLU A 170 21.13 4.72 -11.68
N SER A 171 20.46 4.36 -12.78
CA SER A 171 20.70 4.99 -14.09
C SER A 171 20.34 6.48 -14.08
N THR A 172 19.25 6.85 -13.41
CA THR A 172 18.84 8.25 -13.25
C THR A 172 19.88 9.04 -12.46
N ILE A 173 20.41 8.48 -11.36
CA ILE A 173 21.46 9.11 -10.56
C ILE A 173 22.75 9.25 -11.36
N LYS A 174 23.18 8.22 -12.07
CA LYS A 174 24.36 8.25 -12.94
C LYS A 174 24.22 9.34 -14.00
N SER A 175 23.05 9.47 -14.61
CA SER A 175 22.77 10.51 -15.59
C SER A 175 22.78 11.92 -14.99
N ALA A 176 22.14 12.11 -13.84
CA ALA A 176 22.05 13.42 -13.18
C ALA A 176 23.37 13.88 -12.57
N CYS A 177 24.24 12.96 -12.17
CA CYS A 177 25.49 13.20 -11.46
C CYS A 177 26.73 12.83 -12.28
N GLY A 178 26.60 12.53 -13.57
CA GLY A 178 27.71 12.16 -14.42
C GLY A 178 28.80 13.23 -14.43
N GLY A 179 30.05 12.82 -14.11
CA GLY A 179 31.19 13.73 -13.98
C GLY A 179 31.27 14.55 -12.67
N LYS A 180 30.34 14.33 -11.74
CA LYS A 180 30.30 14.98 -10.41
C LYS A 180 30.88 14.06 -9.32
N THR A 181 31.06 14.61 -8.12
CA THR A 181 31.61 13.88 -6.98
C THR A 181 30.55 12.96 -6.34
N LEU A 182 31.02 12.02 -5.49
CA LEU A 182 30.13 11.20 -4.66
C LEU A 182 29.25 12.07 -3.75
N ASN A 183 29.79 13.16 -3.23
CA ASN A 183 29.02 14.08 -2.39
C ASN A 183 27.86 14.73 -3.14
N ASP A 184 28.04 15.07 -4.42
CA ASP A 184 26.97 15.60 -5.26
C ASP A 184 25.87 14.56 -5.48
N ALA A 185 26.24 13.31 -5.71
CA ALA A 185 25.28 12.22 -5.85
C ALA A 185 24.49 11.96 -4.55
N LEU A 186 25.15 11.98 -3.40
CA LEU A 186 24.49 11.87 -2.09
C LEU A 186 23.55 13.04 -1.82
N GLN A 187 23.96 14.27 -2.16
CA GLN A 187 23.10 15.45 -2.01
C GLN A 187 21.87 15.36 -2.91
N TYR A 188 22.05 14.92 -4.15
CA TYR A 188 20.93 14.64 -5.06
C TYR A 188 19.94 13.64 -4.46
N LEU A 189 20.43 12.50 -3.96
CA LEU A 189 19.61 11.48 -3.32
C LEU A 189 18.85 11.99 -2.10
N LYS A 190 19.50 12.80 -1.24
CA LYS A 190 18.86 13.42 -0.06
C LYS A 190 17.73 14.37 -0.47
N ASN A 191 17.96 15.20 -1.48
CA ASN A 191 16.94 16.09 -2.01
C ASN A 191 15.78 15.31 -2.63
N TYR A 192 16.08 14.28 -3.43
CA TYR A 192 15.09 13.41 -4.03
C TYR A 192 14.28 12.64 -2.97
N LEU A 193 14.95 12.11 -1.94
CA LEU A 193 14.26 11.46 -0.81
C LEU A 193 13.27 12.40 -0.11
N SER A 194 13.64 13.67 0.09
CA SER A 194 12.75 14.65 0.71
C SER A 194 11.46 14.84 -0.11
N ILE A 195 11.59 14.93 -1.42
CA ILE A 195 10.44 15.09 -2.33
C ILE A 195 9.54 13.85 -2.29
N ILE A 196 10.09 12.66 -2.59
CA ILE A 196 9.29 11.44 -2.68
C ILE A 196 8.67 11.00 -1.34
N LYS A 197 9.32 11.36 -0.21
CA LYS A 197 8.76 11.12 1.11
C LYS A 197 7.50 11.96 1.36
N ASN A 198 7.48 13.20 0.90
CA ASN A 198 6.29 14.04 0.98
C ASN A 198 5.16 13.53 0.07
N ASP A 199 5.51 13.07 -1.13
CA ASP A 199 4.53 12.61 -2.13
C ASP A 199 3.97 11.22 -1.81
N TYR A 200 4.83 10.28 -1.40
CA TYR A 200 4.48 8.86 -1.24
C TYR A 200 4.38 8.40 0.22
N GLY A 201 4.87 9.18 1.17
CA GLY A 201 4.89 8.84 2.58
C GLY A 201 6.11 8.04 3.02
N LEU A 202 6.19 7.86 4.34
CA LEU A 202 7.34 7.33 5.03
C LEU A 202 7.65 5.86 4.69
N ASN A 203 6.60 5.08 4.51
CA ASN A 203 6.63 3.62 4.34
C ASN A 203 6.39 3.16 2.90
N HIS A 204 6.61 4.04 1.92
CA HIS A 204 6.56 3.65 0.51
C HIS A 204 7.81 2.86 0.11
N HIS A 205 7.65 1.81 -0.72
CA HIS A 205 8.78 0.94 -1.12
C HIS A 205 9.93 1.71 -1.77
N HIS A 206 9.65 2.70 -2.61
CA HIS A 206 10.67 3.54 -3.24
C HIS A 206 11.41 4.41 -2.22
N VAL A 207 10.70 4.97 -1.22
CA VAL A 207 11.31 5.73 -0.12
C VAL A 207 12.27 4.85 0.70
N ALA A 208 11.87 3.62 1.01
CA ALA A 208 12.71 2.66 1.71
C ALA A 208 13.99 2.33 0.91
N MET A 209 13.86 2.16 -0.42
CA MET A 209 15.01 1.90 -1.30
C MET A 209 15.99 3.09 -1.34
N ILE A 210 15.51 4.31 -1.57
CA ILE A 210 16.38 5.51 -1.62
C ILE A 210 17.09 5.74 -0.29
N ARG A 211 16.43 5.49 0.83
CA ARG A 211 17.08 5.55 2.15
C ARG A 211 18.28 4.61 2.26
N CYS A 212 18.12 3.37 1.83
CA CYS A 212 19.19 2.39 1.82
C CYS A 212 20.36 2.80 0.91
N MET A 213 20.08 3.49 -0.20
CA MET A 213 21.11 3.99 -1.12
C MET A 213 21.92 5.18 -0.54
N ILE A 214 21.38 5.86 0.44
CA ILE A 214 22.06 6.97 1.13
C ILE A 214 22.99 6.46 2.24
N GLY A 215 22.70 5.31 2.86
CA GLY A 215 23.43 4.68 3.96
C GLY A 215 22.63 4.80 5.24
#